data_4249a5d5038fb03d61a21aabb94cd87f
#
_entry.id   4249a5d5038fb03d61a21aabb94cd87f
#
_cell.length_a   1.000
_cell.length_b   1.000
_cell.length_c   1.000
_cell.angle_alpha   90.00
_cell.angle_beta   90.00
_cell.angle_gamma   90.00
#
_symmetry.space_group_name_H-M   'P 1'
#
loop_
_entity.id
_entity.type
_entity.pdbx_description
1 polymer ?
#
loop_
_entity_poly.entity_id
_entity_poly.type
_entity_poly.pdbx_seq_one_letter_code
_entity_poly.pdbx_strand_id
1 'polypeptide(L)'
;MGTIDYSPRGKAVARLKEGLEALRREPENTLYRDGVIQRFEFTYGLCSSMLERCLMHAAPIQPDRKMTFPALIRTASDLGLLHSGWDVWHGFREARNLTSHVYKEEIARQVVEKIPAFAEEAEFLYAELEKTSA
;
A
#
# COMPACT_ATOMS: atom_id res chain seq x y z
N MET A 1 -21.89 16.61 5.67
CA MET A 1 -21.69 15.33 5.59
C MET A 1 -20.40 14.85 4.99
N GLY A 2 -19.54 14.34 5.72
CA GLY A 2 -18.22 14.07 5.23
C GLY A 2 -18.04 12.65 4.76
N THR A 3 -18.46 12.33 3.56
CA THR A 3 -17.97 11.10 2.96
C THR A 3 -16.54 11.35 2.55
N ILE A 4 -15.65 10.51 3.04
CA ILE A 4 -14.25 10.58 2.64
C ILE A 4 -14.16 10.10 1.20
N ASP A 5 -13.55 10.93 0.35
CA ASP A 5 -13.36 10.58 -1.05
C ASP A 5 -12.11 9.73 -1.20
N TYR A 6 -12.30 8.47 -1.56
CA TYR A 6 -11.21 7.52 -1.76
C TYR A 6 -10.83 7.35 -3.24
N SER A 7 -11.46 8.13 -4.14
CA SER A 7 -11.21 8.02 -5.57
C SER A 7 -9.75 8.03 -5.98
N PRO A 8 -8.89 8.94 -5.47
CA PRO A 8 -7.47 8.91 -5.85
C PRO A 8 -6.79 7.59 -5.50
N ARG A 9 -7.20 6.98 -4.40
CA ARG A 9 -6.61 5.71 -3.95
C ARG A 9 -7.07 4.55 -4.80
N GLY A 10 -8.34 4.56 -5.20
CA GLY A 10 -8.87 3.56 -6.11
C GLY A 10 -8.19 3.61 -7.46
N LYS A 11 -7.95 4.81 -7.97
CA LYS A 11 -7.21 4.99 -9.22
C LYS A 11 -5.78 4.51 -9.10
N ALA A 12 -5.12 4.79 -7.96
CA ALA A 12 -3.75 4.35 -7.74
C ALA A 12 -3.65 2.83 -7.75
N VAL A 13 -4.59 2.15 -7.08
CA VAL A 13 -4.64 0.68 -7.07
C VAL A 13 -4.85 0.15 -8.48
N ALA A 14 -5.79 0.73 -9.22
CA ALA A 14 -6.07 0.30 -10.59
C ALA A 14 -4.85 0.45 -11.49
N ARG A 15 -4.14 1.57 -11.38
CA ARG A 15 -2.94 1.80 -12.17
C ARG A 15 -1.79 0.87 -11.79
N LEU A 16 -1.68 0.55 -10.51
CA LEU A 16 -0.68 -0.42 -10.06
C LEU A 16 -0.96 -1.79 -10.67
N LYS A 17 -2.21 -2.24 -10.64
CA LYS A 17 -2.59 -3.51 -11.23
C LYS A 17 -2.39 -3.53 -12.74
N GLU A 18 -2.68 -2.43 -13.41
CA GLU A 18 -2.43 -2.28 -14.85
C GLU A 18 -0.95 -2.44 -15.16
N GLY A 19 -0.10 -1.79 -14.38
CA GLY A 19 1.34 -1.90 -14.56
C GLY A 19 1.85 -3.31 -14.32
N LEU A 20 1.33 -3.99 -13.29
CA LEU A 20 1.69 -5.37 -13.02
C LEU A 20 1.31 -6.29 -14.18
N GLU A 21 0.15 -6.07 -14.78
CA GLU A 21 -0.29 -6.87 -15.92
C GLU A 21 0.60 -6.63 -17.14
N ALA A 22 0.96 -5.37 -17.39
CA ALA A 22 1.87 -5.05 -18.48
C ALA A 22 3.23 -5.72 -18.27
N LEU A 23 3.76 -5.67 -17.07
CA LEU A 23 5.04 -6.30 -16.76
C LEU A 23 4.95 -7.83 -16.87
N ARG A 24 3.83 -8.41 -16.47
CA ARG A 24 3.62 -9.86 -16.59
C ARG A 24 3.73 -10.31 -18.05
N ARG A 25 3.22 -9.48 -18.97
CA ARG A 25 3.26 -9.79 -20.41
C ARG A 25 4.65 -9.59 -20.99
N GLU A 26 5.43 -8.68 -20.44
CA GLU A 26 6.77 -8.36 -20.90
C GLU A 26 7.73 -8.28 -19.70
N PRO A 27 8.05 -9.44 -19.09
CA PRO A 27 8.80 -9.43 -17.82
C PRO A 27 10.23 -8.89 -17.93
N GLU A 28 10.77 -8.79 -19.16
CA GLU A 28 12.11 -8.22 -19.36
C GLU A 28 12.09 -6.72 -19.64
N ASN A 29 10.90 -6.12 -19.69
CA ASN A 29 10.78 -4.69 -19.99
C ASN A 29 11.10 -3.86 -18.76
N THR A 30 12.30 -3.28 -18.73
CA THR A 30 12.76 -2.52 -17.57
C THR A 30 12.02 -1.19 -17.39
N LEU A 31 11.47 -0.61 -18.46
CA LEU A 31 10.64 0.58 -18.34
C LEU A 31 9.34 0.26 -17.61
N TYR A 32 8.73 -0.87 -17.93
CA TYR A 32 7.53 -1.31 -17.23
C TYR A 32 7.84 -1.61 -15.77
N ARG A 33 8.96 -2.29 -15.52
CA ARG A 33 9.38 -2.61 -14.17
C ARG A 33 9.55 -1.34 -13.33
N ASP A 34 10.26 -0.37 -13.87
CA ASP A 34 10.51 0.88 -13.14
C ASP A 34 9.21 1.66 -12.92
N GLY A 35 8.30 1.62 -13.87
CA GLY A 35 6.99 2.23 -13.74
C GLY A 35 6.16 1.56 -12.65
N VAL A 36 6.20 0.23 -12.57
CA VAL A 36 5.50 -0.52 -11.53
C VAL A 36 6.05 -0.15 -10.15
N ILE A 37 7.36 -0.06 -10.02
CA ILE A 37 8.00 0.32 -8.75
C ILE A 37 7.54 1.71 -8.32
N GLN A 38 7.51 2.67 -9.24
CA GLN A 38 7.05 4.01 -8.94
C GLN A 38 5.57 4.03 -8.51
N ARG A 39 4.74 3.28 -9.20
CA ARG A 39 3.32 3.16 -8.84
C ARG A 39 3.14 2.50 -7.49
N PHE A 40 3.99 1.54 -7.16
CA PHE A 40 4.02 0.93 -5.83
C PHE A 40 4.33 1.97 -4.76
N GLU A 41 5.38 2.77 -4.94
CA GLU A 41 5.74 3.81 -3.98
C GLU A 41 4.58 4.77 -3.74
N PHE A 42 3.95 5.21 -4.80
CA PHE A 42 2.82 6.14 -4.73
C PHE A 42 1.64 5.52 -3.98
N THR A 43 1.28 4.29 -4.35
CA THR A 43 0.14 3.60 -3.74
C THR A 43 0.40 3.29 -2.27
N TYR A 44 1.63 2.89 -1.94
CA TYR A 44 2.02 2.63 -0.56
C TYR A 44 1.87 3.88 0.30
N GLY A 45 2.31 5.03 -0.21
CA GLY A 45 2.18 6.29 0.51
C GLY A 45 0.72 6.66 0.77
N LEU A 46 -0.14 6.46 -0.23
CA LEU A 46 -1.57 6.73 -0.07
C LEU A 46 -2.21 5.81 0.96
N CYS A 47 -1.87 4.52 0.94
CA CYS A 47 -2.40 3.57 1.91
C CYS A 47 -1.98 3.93 3.33
N SER A 48 -0.70 4.27 3.52
CA SER A 48 -0.18 4.65 4.84
C SER A 48 -0.87 5.88 5.38
N SER A 49 -1.04 6.91 4.55
CA SER A 49 -1.72 8.15 4.93
C SER A 49 -3.18 7.88 5.29
N MET A 50 -3.84 7.03 4.54
CA MET A 50 -5.23 6.72 4.77
C MET A 50 -5.42 5.97 6.08
N LEU A 51 -4.54 5.01 6.36
CA LEU A 51 -4.61 4.27 7.61
C LEU A 51 -4.40 5.19 8.81
N GLU A 52 -3.44 6.11 8.73
CA GLU A 52 -3.22 7.07 9.80
C GLU A 52 -4.47 7.90 10.06
N ARG A 53 -5.07 8.46 9.02
CA ARG A 53 -6.29 9.26 9.17
C ARG A 53 -7.43 8.46 9.74
N CYS A 54 -7.63 7.27 9.22
CA CYS A 54 -8.74 6.42 9.61
C CYS A 54 -8.67 6.06 11.09
N LEU A 55 -7.48 5.69 11.55
CA LEU A 55 -7.29 5.27 12.94
C LEU A 55 -7.28 6.43 13.90
N MET A 56 -6.85 7.61 13.47
CA MET A 56 -6.95 8.80 14.29
C MET A 56 -8.41 9.20 14.54
N HIS A 57 -9.30 8.93 13.59
CA HIS A 57 -10.72 9.20 13.78
C HIS A 57 -11.44 8.11 14.55
N ALA A 58 -11.01 6.87 14.40
CA ALA A 58 -11.69 5.71 15.00
C ALA A 58 -11.34 5.50 16.48
N ALA A 59 -10.14 5.91 16.88
CA ALA A 59 -9.69 5.76 18.26
C ALA A 59 -9.19 7.09 18.77
N PRO A 60 -9.80 7.66 19.82
CA PRO A 60 -9.27 8.87 20.42
C PRO A 60 -7.98 8.53 21.15
N ILE A 61 -6.90 8.52 20.39
CA ILE A 61 -5.57 8.34 20.92
C ILE A 61 -5.13 9.69 21.48
N GLN A 62 -4.36 9.66 22.54
CA GLN A 62 -3.81 10.87 23.11
C GLN A 62 -3.11 11.68 22.04
N PRO A 63 -3.42 12.98 21.88
CA PRO A 63 -2.95 13.78 20.75
C PRO A 63 -1.44 13.87 20.60
N ASP A 64 -0.69 13.58 21.64
CA ASP A 64 0.76 13.68 21.65
C ASP A 64 1.48 12.35 21.36
N ARG A 65 0.73 11.27 21.09
CA ARG A 65 1.33 9.99 20.78
C ARG A 65 1.02 9.55 19.35
N LYS A 66 2.03 9.58 18.52
CA LYS A 66 1.94 8.98 17.20
C LYS A 66 2.07 7.48 17.34
N MET A 67 1.14 6.78 16.72
CA MET A 67 1.22 5.33 16.64
C MET A 67 2.41 4.93 15.77
N THR A 68 3.19 3.94 16.22
CA THR A 68 4.25 3.39 15.38
C THR A 68 3.64 2.67 14.19
N PHE A 69 4.41 2.51 13.12
CA PHE A 69 3.89 1.82 11.95
C PHE A 69 3.45 0.38 12.25
N PRO A 70 4.21 -0.43 13.00
CA PRO A 70 3.74 -1.76 13.38
C PRO A 70 2.43 -1.73 14.17
N ALA A 71 2.27 -0.79 15.09
CA ALA A 71 1.04 -0.66 15.87
C ALA A 71 -0.13 -0.25 14.98
N LEU A 72 0.12 0.64 14.01
CA LEU A 72 -0.88 1.07 13.05
C LEU A 72 -1.40 -0.12 12.25
N ILE A 73 -0.49 -0.96 11.74
CA ILE A 73 -0.88 -2.13 10.95
C ILE A 73 -1.63 -3.15 11.80
N ARG A 74 -1.18 -3.40 13.02
CA ARG A 74 -1.87 -4.34 13.92
C ARG A 74 -3.28 -3.89 14.23
N THR A 75 -3.44 -2.60 14.53
CA THR A 75 -4.74 -2.04 14.83
C THR A 75 -5.66 -2.11 13.61
N ALA A 76 -5.17 -1.75 12.44
CA ALA A 76 -5.94 -1.82 11.20
C ALA A 76 -6.37 -3.25 10.89
N SER A 77 -5.47 -4.21 11.11
CA SER A 77 -5.77 -5.62 10.90
C SER A 77 -6.86 -6.10 11.88
N ASP A 78 -6.74 -5.70 13.15
CA ASP A 78 -7.75 -6.06 14.16
C ASP A 78 -9.12 -5.48 13.83
N LEU A 79 -9.16 -4.32 13.20
CA LEU A 79 -10.42 -3.69 12.79
C LEU A 79 -10.97 -4.24 11.47
N GLY A 80 -10.28 -5.18 10.85
CA GLY A 80 -10.73 -5.77 9.60
C GLY A 80 -10.45 -4.93 8.35
N LEU A 81 -9.64 -3.88 8.48
CA LEU A 81 -9.29 -3.02 7.35
C LEU A 81 -8.22 -3.62 6.46
N LEU A 82 -7.41 -4.52 7.01
CA LEU A 82 -6.34 -5.20 6.26
C LEU A 82 -6.58 -6.69 6.28
N HIS A 83 -6.25 -7.33 5.19
CA HIS A 83 -6.37 -8.79 5.06
C HIS A 83 -5.26 -9.50 5.81
N SER A 84 -4.06 -8.89 5.85
CA SER A 84 -2.86 -9.47 6.46
C SER A 84 -2.39 -8.63 7.64
N GLY A 85 -1.58 -9.22 8.50
CA GLY A 85 -1.01 -8.55 9.66
C GLY A 85 0.38 -8.00 9.43
N TRP A 86 1.04 -7.66 10.53
CA TRP A 86 2.37 -7.05 10.47
C TRP A 86 3.42 -7.95 9.84
N ASP A 87 3.33 -9.25 10.02
CA ASP A 87 4.28 -10.18 9.42
C ASP A 87 4.36 -10.04 7.89
N VAL A 88 3.24 -9.75 7.23
CA VAL A 88 3.20 -9.51 5.79
C VAL A 88 3.59 -8.07 5.47
N TRP A 89 3.01 -7.11 6.19
CA TRP A 89 3.24 -5.69 5.94
C TRP A 89 4.68 -5.26 6.20
N HIS A 90 5.38 -5.95 7.10
CA HIS A 90 6.81 -5.73 7.31
C HIS A 90 7.58 -5.89 6.00
N GLY A 91 7.23 -6.90 5.22
CA GLY A 91 7.84 -7.12 3.91
C GLY A 91 7.56 -5.99 2.93
N PHE A 92 6.35 -5.45 2.95
CA PHE A 92 6.02 -4.30 2.10
C PHE A 92 6.81 -3.06 2.50
N ARG A 93 6.96 -2.84 3.81
CA ARG A 93 7.75 -1.72 4.29
C ARG A 93 9.22 -1.84 3.89
N GLU A 94 9.77 -3.05 3.99
CA GLU A 94 11.14 -3.28 3.54
C GLU A 94 11.29 -3.01 2.05
N ALA A 95 10.34 -3.49 1.25
CA ALA A 95 10.35 -3.24 -0.19
C ALA A 95 10.30 -1.73 -0.46
N ARG A 96 9.46 -1.01 0.25
CA ARG A 96 9.36 0.45 0.09
C ARG A 96 10.69 1.13 0.43
N ASN A 97 11.36 0.68 1.48
CA ASN A 97 12.66 1.23 1.86
C ASN A 97 13.75 0.95 0.82
N LEU A 98 13.61 -0.13 0.08
CA LEU A 98 14.59 -0.49 -0.95
C LEU A 98 14.36 0.21 -2.29
N THR A 99 13.25 0.94 -2.45
CA THR A 99 12.96 1.57 -3.75
C THR A 99 13.99 2.62 -4.14
N SER A 100 14.73 3.19 -3.20
CA SER A 100 15.81 4.13 -3.50
C SER A 100 17.08 3.46 -4.03
N HIS A 101 17.13 2.13 -4.03
CA HIS A 101 18.28 1.37 -4.47
C HIS A 101 18.01 0.48 -5.68
N VAL A 102 16.90 0.73 -6.41
CA VAL A 102 16.49 -0.12 -7.53
C VAL A 102 17.38 0.01 -8.77
N TYR A 103 18.34 0.93 -8.76
CA TYR A 103 19.36 0.97 -9.79
C TYR A 103 20.19 -0.33 -9.77
N LYS A 104 20.20 -1.06 -8.66
CA LYS A 104 20.79 -2.39 -8.58
C LYS A 104 19.75 -3.39 -9.03
N GLU A 105 20.09 -4.17 -10.06
CA GLU A 105 19.16 -5.12 -10.68
C GLU A 105 18.55 -6.10 -9.66
N GLU A 106 19.37 -6.63 -8.77
CA GLU A 106 18.93 -7.57 -7.75
C GLU A 106 17.91 -6.93 -6.80
N ILE A 107 18.14 -5.69 -6.42
CA ILE A 107 17.21 -4.98 -5.53
C ILE A 107 15.89 -4.72 -6.25
N ALA A 108 15.94 -4.32 -7.51
CA ALA A 108 14.72 -4.09 -8.30
C ALA A 108 13.88 -5.36 -8.36
N ARG A 109 14.49 -6.52 -8.53
CA ARG A 109 13.77 -7.79 -8.55
C ARG A 109 13.11 -8.10 -7.22
N GLN A 110 13.83 -7.88 -6.12
CA GLN A 110 13.30 -8.10 -4.77
C GLN A 110 12.07 -7.23 -4.51
N VAL A 111 12.14 -5.97 -4.91
CA VAL A 111 11.01 -5.05 -4.74
C VAL A 111 9.81 -5.52 -5.54
N VAL A 112 10.02 -5.84 -6.82
CA VAL A 112 8.93 -6.27 -7.70
C VAL A 112 8.25 -7.52 -7.18
N GLU A 113 8.97 -8.45 -6.59
CA GLU A 113 8.39 -9.68 -6.05
C GLU A 113 7.34 -9.43 -4.98
N LYS A 114 7.46 -8.33 -4.24
CA LYS A 114 6.51 -7.99 -3.16
C LYS A 114 5.27 -7.26 -3.66
N ILE A 115 5.33 -6.68 -4.84
CA ILE A 115 4.28 -5.79 -5.30
C ILE A 115 2.94 -6.46 -5.56
N PRO A 116 2.87 -7.68 -6.16
CA PRO A 116 1.55 -8.29 -6.38
C PRO A 116 0.76 -8.51 -5.08
N ALA A 117 1.41 -8.99 -4.03
CA ALA A 117 0.74 -9.18 -2.75
C ALA A 117 0.30 -7.85 -2.14
N PHE A 118 1.15 -6.82 -2.28
CA PHE A 118 0.78 -5.49 -1.82
C PHE A 118 -0.44 -4.95 -2.57
N ALA A 119 -0.49 -5.15 -3.89
CA ALA A 119 -1.62 -4.67 -4.69
C ALA A 119 -2.93 -5.27 -4.21
N GLU A 120 -2.93 -6.54 -3.85
CA GLU A 120 -4.12 -7.20 -3.31
C GLU A 120 -4.52 -6.62 -1.96
N GLU A 121 -3.54 -6.35 -1.08
CA GLU A 121 -3.82 -5.71 0.21
C GLU A 121 -4.38 -4.31 0.03
N ALA A 122 -3.82 -3.54 -0.89
CA ALA A 122 -4.28 -2.18 -1.16
C ALA A 122 -5.70 -2.19 -1.71
N GLU A 123 -6.02 -3.13 -2.58
CA GLU A 123 -7.37 -3.28 -3.11
C GLU A 123 -8.35 -3.64 -2.01
N PHE A 124 -7.97 -4.55 -1.13
CA PHE A 124 -8.79 -4.94 0.01
C PHE A 124 -9.05 -3.74 0.93
N LEU A 125 -8.00 -2.99 1.26
CA LEU A 125 -8.12 -1.81 2.11
C LEU A 125 -9.07 -0.79 1.49
N TYR A 126 -8.90 -0.50 0.20
CA TYR A 126 -9.76 0.46 -0.49
C TYR A 126 -11.22 0.02 -0.44
N ALA A 127 -11.49 -1.26 -0.69
CA ALA A 127 -12.85 -1.79 -0.66
C ALA A 127 -13.47 -1.69 0.75
N GLU A 128 -12.70 -1.97 1.80
CA GLU A 128 -13.18 -1.85 3.17
C GLU A 128 -13.46 -0.39 3.55
N LEU A 129 -12.61 0.52 3.10
CA LEU A 129 -12.82 1.94 3.38
C LEU A 129 -14.04 2.49 2.63
N GLU A 130 -14.33 2.00 1.43
CA GLU A 130 -15.54 2.38 0.72
C GLU A 130 -16.78 1.96 1.49
N LYS A 131 -16.78 0.81 2.09
CA LYS A 131 -17.91 0.32 2.90
C LYS A 131 -18.15 1.23 4.10
N THR A 132 -17.08 1.72 4.73
CA THR A 132 -17.22 2.56 5.92
C THR A 132 -17.65 3.98 5.58
N SER A 133 -17.44 4.43 4.35
CA SER A 133 -17.83 5.78 3.94
C SER A 133 -19.24 5.85 3.37
N ALA A 134 -19.88 4.72 3.22
CA ALA A 134 -21.25 4.67 2.67
C ALA A 134 -22.31 5.13 3.67
#